data_aee98100bd4e32367c224c82af174851
#
_entry.id   aee98100bd4e32367c224c82af174851
#
_cell.length_a   1.000
_cell.length_b   1.000
_cell.length_c   1.000
_cell.angle_alpha   90.00
_cell.angle_beta   90.00
_cell.angle_gamma   90.00
#
_symmetry.space_group_name_H-M   'P 1'
#
loop_
_entity.id
_entity.type
_entity.pdbx_description
1 polymer ?
#
loop_
_entity_poly.entity_id
_entity_poly.type
_entity_poly.pdbx_seq_one_letter_code
_entity_poly.pdbx_strand_id
1 'polypeptide(L)'
;LSKKVIIRAQNLCKTYNSGSEQYHAIRNVDLDIYEGEFTVIMGNSGSGKSTLLYLLSGLDQITAGEVYFRDQRIDAYSEREMSNFRTRRIGYIYQSINLVPDLSIKENIALPGYIAGNKTKDIQSRADELMSAMDINAQRDRLPSQTSGGQQQRAAIARALINSPDIIFADEPTGSLNMEHGTAVLDILTNLNRKGQSVVMVTHDIKAACRADRLIYILDGKIGGILEFDTYDEHQIQDREAIIFALVTGKE
;
A
#
# COMPACT_ATOMS: atom_id res chain seq x y z
N LEU A 1 15.17 -18.81 9.47
CA LEU A 1 15.67 -18.01 8.32
C LEU A 1 15.46 -16.54 8.66
N SER A 2 16.51 -15.69 8.53
CA SER A 2 16.34 -14.24 8.75
C SER A 2 15.39 -13.67 7.69
N LYS A 3 14.40 -12.90 8.13
CA LYS A 3 13.50 -12.17 7.21
C LYS A 3 14.34 -11.24 6.34
N LYS A 4 14.11 -11.22 5.03
CA LYS A 4 14.85 -10.35 4.10
C LYS A 4 14.20 -8.98 4.03
N VAL A 5 14.97 -7.93 4.28
CA VAL A 5 14.48 -6.55 4.26
C VAL A 5 14.27 -6.10 2.81
N ILE A 6 13.09 -5.57 2.49
CA ILE A 6 12.79 -4.94 1.19
C ILE A 6 12.87 -3.42 1.27
N ILE A 7 12.44 -2.82 2.39
CA ILE A 7 12.59 -1.37 2.62
C ILE A 7 13.17 -1.17 4.02
N ARG A 8 14.15 -0.28 4.12
CA ARG A 8 14.71 0.19 5.39
C ARG A 8 14.65 1.70 5.45
N ALA A 9 14.06 2.22 6.51
CA ALA A 9 14.12 3.63 6.89
C ALA A 9 15.04 3.80 8.09
N GLN A 10 15.90 4.81 8.05
CA GLN A 10 16.83 5.13 9.14
C GLN A 10 16.72 6.61 9.50
N ASN A 11 16.46 6.90 10.77
CA ASN A 11 16.28 8.26 11.31
C ASN A 11 15.31 9.11 10.45
N LEU A 12 14.27 8.48 9.90
CA LEU A 12 13.36 9.10 8.94
C LEU A 12 12.59 10.25 9.58
N CYS A 13 12.66 11.42 8.96
CA CYS A 13 11.94 12.62 9.39
C CYS A 13 11.20 13.27 8.22
N LYS A 14 10.00 13.80 8.53
CA LYS A 14 9.26 14.67 7.62
C LYS A 14 8.70 15.87 8.35
N THR A 15 9.04 17.05 7.86
CA THR A 15 8.51 18.32 8.35
C THR A 15 7.86 19.06 7.18
N TYR A 16 6.62 19.48 7.33
CA TYR A 16 5.93 20.38 6.41
C TYR A 16 5.99 21.81 6.96
N ASN A 17 6.26 22.77 6.09
CA ASN A 17 6.29 24.18 6.41
C ASN A 17 5.03 24.85 5.82
N SER A 18 4.26 25.54 6.64
CA SER A 18 3.11 26.34 6.23
C SER A 18 3.27 27.76 6.79
N GLY A 19 3.82 28.68 5.97
CA GLY A 19 4.18 30.01 6.44
C GLY A 19 5.24 29.98 7.55
N SER A 20 4.89 30.48 8.74
CA SER A 20 5.75 30.46 9.93
C SER A 20 5.62 29.22 10.80
N GLU A 21 4.66 28.34 10.50
CA GLU A 21 4.40 27.14 11.29
C GLU A 21 5.09 25.92 10.68
N GLN A 22 5.67 25.09 11.55
CA GLN A 22 6.28 23.80 11.18
C GLN A 22 5.46 22.65 11.77
N TYR A 23 5.09 21.70 10.93
CA TYR A 23 4.44 20.47 11.34
C TYR A 23 5.36 19.27 11.10
N HIS A 24 5.80 18.65 12.19
CA HIS A 24 6.64 17.46 12.16
C HIS A 24 5.77 16.22 12.05
N ALA A 25 5.52 15.76 10.83
CA ALA A 25 4.65 14.62 10.55
C ALA A 25 5.29 13.27 10.89
N ILE A 26 6.62 13.15 10.69
CA ILE A 26 7.41 11.94 11.03
C ILE A 26 8.67 12.41 11.77
N ARG A 27 9.02 11.69 12.85
CA ARG A 27 10.06 12.10 13.80
C ARG A 27 10.97 10.93 14.16
N ASN A 28 12.16 10.86 13.53
CA ASN A 28 13.21 9.87 13.80
C ASN A 28 12.67 8.42 13.82
N VAL A 29 12.04 8.01 12.73
CA VAL A 29 11.50 6.65 12.59
C VAL A 29 12.57 5.74 11.99
N ASP A 30 12.91 4.67 12.70
CA ASP A 30 13.69 3.54 12.23
C ASP A 30 12.74 2.37 11.97
N LEU A 31 12.74 1.82 10.74
CA LEU A 31 11.77 0.81 10.35
C LEU A 31 12.31 -0.08 9.23
N ASP A 32 12.17 -1.39 9.41
CA ASP A 32 12.36 -2.40 8.35
C ASP A 32 11.00 -2.96 7.90
N ILE A 33 10.78 -3.04 6.60
CA ILE A 33 9.69 -3.80 5.95
C ILE A 33 10.33 -5.02 5.29
N TYR A 34 9.70 -6.19 5.41
CA TYR A 34 10.25 -7.46 4.94
C TYR A 34 9.61 -7.97 3.66
N GLU A 35 10.39 -8.69 2.84
CA GLU A 35 9.88 -9.33 1.61
C GLU A 35 8.82 -10.39 1.96
N GLY A 36 7.71 -10.38 1.19
CA GLY A 36 6.62 -11.35 1.33
C GLY A 36 5.76 -11.16 2.57
N GLU A 37 5.97 -10.10 3.37
CA GLU A 37 5.19 -9.82 4.57
C GLU A 37 3.99 -8.93 4.26
N PHE A 38 2.87 -9.16 4.96
CA PHE A 38 1.73 -8.24 5.01
C PHE A 38 1.91 -7.32 6.22
N THR A 39 2.48 -6.15 5.99
CA THR A 39 2.68 -5.12 7.02
C THR A 39 1.49 -4.17 7.03
N VAL A 40 0.94 -3.91 8.22
CA VAL A 40 -0.10 -2.88 8.42
C VAL A 40 0.44 -1.75 9.26
N ILE A 41 0.21 -0.51 8.82
CA ILE A 41 0.50 0.71 9.55
C ILE A 41 -0.82 1.27 10.09
N MET A 42 -0.97 1.32 11.41
CA MET A 42 -2.13 1.87 12.10
C MET A 42 -1.77 3.12 12.91
N GLY A 43 -2.78 3.86 13.31
CA GLY A 43 -2.68 5.03 14.19
C GLY A 43 -3.87 5.96 14.03
N ASN A 44 -4.00 6.94 14.90
CA ASN A 44 -5.08 7.92 14.87
C ASN A 44 -5.03 8.80 13.62
N SER A 45 -6.12 9.49 13.29
CA SER A 45 -6.12 10.50 12.23
C SER A 45 -5.07 11.57 12.55
N GLY A 46 -4.27 11.96 11.54
CA GLY A 46 -3.20 12.94 11.70
C GLY A 46 -1.91 12.40 12.35
N SER A 47 -1.81 11.12 12.70
CA SER A 47 -0.59 10.56 13.34
C SER A 47 0.62 10.40 12.40
N GLY A 48 0.45 10.60 11.08
CA GLY A 48 1.52 10.51 10.09
C GLY A 48 1.55 9.21 9.25
N LYS A 49 0.53 8.34 9.33
CA LYS A 49 0.47 7.05 8.60
C LYS A 49 0.66 7.17 7.10
N SER A 50 -0.21 7.96 6.43
CA SER A 50 -0.13 8.16 4.97
C SER A 50 1.17 8.89 4.59
N THR A 51 1.64 9.82 5.43
CA THR A 51 2.95 10.45 5.24
C THR A 51 4.06 9.39 5.25
N LEU A 52 4.09 8.50 6.25
CA LEU A 52 5.07 7.42 6.31
C LEU A 52 5.00 6.54 5.05
N LEU A 53 3.79 6.16 4.64
CA LEU A 53 3.58 5.37 3.42
C LEU A 53 4.16 6.06 2.17
N TYR A 54 3.93 7.39 2.03
CA TYR A 54 4.43 8.18 0.90
C TYR A 54 5.95 8.30 0.89
N LEU A 55 6.57 8.45 2.07
CA LEU A 55 8.04 8.48 2.18
C LEU A 55 8.67 7.13 1.81
N LEU A 56 8.12 6.02 2.31
CA LEU A 56 8.61 4.67 2.02
C LEU A 56 8.43 4.27 0.55
N SER A 57 7.39 4.78 -0.12
CA SER A 57 7.10 4.52 -1.54
C SER A 57 7.77 5.53 -2.50
N GLY A 58 8.43 6.56 -1.97
CA GLY A 58 9.03 7.62 -2.77
C GLY A 58 8.01 8.53 -3.46
N LEU A 59 6.75 8.59 -2.97
CA LEU A 59 5.75 9.56 -3.44
C LEU A 59 5.95 10.95 -2.86
N ASP A 60 6.59 11.05 -1.69
CA ASP A 60 6.98 12.31 -1.07
C ASP A 60 8.46 12.26 -0.68
N GLN A 61 9.10 13.43 -0.59
CA GLN A 61 10.50 13.56 -0.22
C GLN A 61 10.67 13.62 1.30
N ILE A 62 11.71 12.97 1.80
CA ILE A 62 12.10 13.04 3.21
C ILE A 62 12.67 14.43 3.54
N THR A 63 12.58 14.86 4.80
CA THR A 63 13.27 16.07 5.28
C THR A 63 14.66 15.72 5.81
N ALA A 64 14.81 14.56 6.46
CA ALA A 64 16.08 14.04 6.96
C ALA A 64 15.96 12.52 7.14
N GLY A 65 17.11 11.87 7.31
CA GLY A 65 17.23 10.42 7.39
C GLY A 65 17.56 9.78 6.05
N GLU A 66 17.28 8.50 5.93
CA GLU A 66 17.61 7.71 4.74
C GLU A 66 16.53 6.64 4.50
N VAL A 67 16.23 6.36 3.22
CA VAL A 67 15.34 5.28 2.81
C VAL A 67 16.05 4.39 1.80
N TYR A 68 16.11 3.10 2.11
CA TYR A 68 16.70 2.09 1.24
C TYR A 68 15.63 1.14 0.71
N PHE A 69 15.70 0.81 -0.57
CA PHE A 69 15.00 -0.31 -1.18
C PHE A 69 16.01 -1.42 -1.42
N ARG A 70 15.92 -2.52 -0.66
CA ARG A 70 16.99 -3.50 -0.54
C ARG A 70 18.30 -2.80 -0.17
N ASP A 71 19.34 -2.89 -1.01
CA ASP A 71 20.65 -2.28 -0.75
C ASP A 71 20.84 -0.93 -1.45
N GLN A 72 19.79 -0.36 -2.08
CA GLN A 72 19.87 0.89 -2.83
C GLN A 72 19.20 2.04 -2.08
N ARG A 73 19.92 3.10 -1.84
CA ARG A 73 19.40 4.32 -1.23
C ARG A 73 18.53 5.07 -2.23
N ILE A 74 17.21 5.12 -1.98
CA ILE A 74 16.24 5.68 -2.92
C ILE A 74 15.91 7.16 -2.68
N ASP A 75 16.08 7.68 -1.47
CA ASP A 75 15.86 9.11 -1.16
C ASP A 75 16.84 10.04 -1.88
N ALA A 76 17.97 9.51 -2.35
CA ALA A 76 18.95 10.24 -3.13
C ALA A 76 18.66 10.24 -4.65
N TYR A 77 17.61 9.56 -5.11
CA TYR A 77 17.25 9.49 -6.52
C TYR A 77 16.81 10.85 -7.06
N SER A 78 17.21 11.17 -8.30
CA SER A 78 16.60 12.25 -9.06
C SER A 78 15.13 11.92 -9.34
N GLU A 79 14.32 12.93 -9.68
CA GLU A 79 12.90 12.73 -10.00
C GLU A 79 12.68 11.71 -11.13
N ARG A 80 13.58 11.68 -12.13
CA ARG A 80 13.53 10.70 -13.23
C ARG A 80 13.82 9.27 -12.75
N GLU A 81 14.80 9.10 -11.88
CA GLU A 81 15.14 7.79 -11.30
C GLU A 81 14.03 7.31 -10.39
N MET A 82 13.47 8.19 -9.56
CA MET A 82 12.36 7.90 -8.68
C MET A 82 11.09 7.54 -9.47
N SER A 83 10.78 8.24 -10.56
CA SER A 83 9.67 7.91 -11.44
C SER A 83 9.83 6.52 -12.07
N ASN A 84 11.02 6.19 -12.56
CA ASN A 84 11.34 4.85 -13.07
C ASN A 84 11.23 3.77 -11.99
N PHE A 85 11.71 4.06 -10.79
CA PHE A 85 11.64 3.16 -9.64
C PHE A 85 10.18 2.87 -9.28
N ARG A 86 9.35 3.92 -9.09
CA ARG A 86 7.92 3.76 -8.79
C ARG A 86 7.22 2.92 -9.86
N THR A 87 7.44 3.26 -11.13
CA THR A 87 6.78 2.57 -12.25
C THR A 87 7.07 1.07 -12.31
N ARG A 88 8.29 0.66 -11.93
CA ARG A 88 8.75 -0.73 -12.10
C ARG A 88 8.71 -1.56 -10.82
N ARG A 89 8.85 -0.93 -9.64
CA ARG A 89 9.04 -1.63 -8.37
C ARG A 89 7.87 -1.51 -7.42
N ILE A 90 7.04 -0.45 -7.59
CA ILE A 90 5.97 -0.10 -6.66
C ILE A 90 4.61 -0.28 -7.33
N GLY A 91 3.72 -1.03 -6.69
CA GLY A 91 2.28 -0.97 -6.96
C GLY A 91 1.63 -0.04 -5.94
N TYR A 92 0.78 0.89 -6.38
CA TYR A 92 0.11 1.80 -5.46
C TYR A 92 -1.42 1.74 -5.60
N ILE A 93 -2.10 1.56 -4.46
CA ILE A 93 -3.56 1.53 -4.35
C ILE A 93 -3.96 2.72 -3.46
N TYR A 94 -4.64 3.70 -4.07
CA TYR A 94 -5.05 4.93 -3.41
C TYR A 94 -6.41 4.78 -2.71
N GLN A 95 -6.62 5.53 -1.65
CA GLN A 95 -7.89 5.64 -0.94
C GLN A 95 -9.04 6.09 -1.88
N SER A 96 -8.77 7.06 -2.75
CA SER A 96 -9.75 7.62 -3.69
C SER A 96 -9.82 6.88 -5.02
N ILE A 97 -9.29 5.64 -5.12
CA ILE A 97 -9.27 4.80 -6.33
C ILE A 97 -8.48 5.42 -7.49
N ASN A 98 -8.72 6.67 -7.85
CA ASN A 98 -7.99 7.48 -8.83
C ASN A 98 -7.86 6.81 -10.22
N LEU A 99 -8.93 6.22 -10.74
CA LEU A 99 -8.98 5.82 -12.14
C LEU A 99 -9.14 7.06 -13.03
N VAL A 100 -8.50 7.04 -14.20
CA VAL A 100 -8.68 8.09 -15.22
C VAL A 100 -10.08 7.99 -15.78
N PRO A 101 -10.94 9.03 -15.65
CA PRO A 101 -12.37 8.92 -15.93
C PRO A 101 -12.70 8.68 -17.40
N ASP A 102 -11.85 9.15 -18.31
CA ASP A 102 -12.04 9.06 -19.76
C ASP A 102 -11.40 7.82 -20.40
N LEU A 103 -10.78 6.96 -19.59
CA LEU A 103 -10.23 5.67 -20.02
C LEU A 103 -11.14 4.54 -19.56
N SER A 104 -11.29 3.52 -20.41
CA SER A 104 -11.95 2.27 -20.02
C SER A 104 -11.23 1.57 -18.85
N ILE A 105 -11.90 0.62 -18.21
CA ILE A 105 -11.31 -0.18 -17.13
C ILE A 105 -10.02 -0.87 -17.61
N LYS A 106 -10.03 -1.48 -18.80
CA LYS A 106 -8.84 -2.12 -19.36
C LYS A 106 -7.71 -1.13 -19.63
N GLU A 107 -8.01 0.04 -20.18
CA GLU A 107 -7.01 1.08 -20.43
C GLU A 107 -6.41 1.62 -19.14
N ASN A 108 -7.22 1.83 -18.10
CA ASN A 108 -6.72 2.20 -16.78
C ASN A 108 -5.74 1.18 -16.23
N ILE A 109 -6.03 -0.11 -16.36
CA ILE A 109 -5.14 -1.20 -15.90
C ILE A 109 -3.84 -1.21 -16.72
N ALA A 110 -3.92 -1.04 -18.03
CA ALA A 110 -2.79 -1.12 -18.95
C ALA A 110 -1.87 0.12 -18.91
N LEU A 111 -2.39 1.28 -18.50
CA LEU A 111 -1.69 2.57 -18.54
C LEU A 111 -0.28 2.56 -17.95
N PRO A 112 -0.04 2.07 -16.71
CA PRO A 112 1.31 2.06 -16.16
C PRO A 112 2.28 1.15 -16.92
N GLY A 113 1.77 0.11 -17.59
CA GLY A 113 2.56 -0.76 -18.46
C GLY A 113 3.09 0.00 -19.69
N TYR A 114 2.26 0.84 -20.31
CA TYR A 114 2.69 1.71 -21.40
C TYR A 114 3.71 2.76 -20.96
N ILE A 115 3.48 3.36 -19.78
CA ILE A 115 4.43 4.33 -19.19
C ILE A 115 5.78 3.67 -18.91
N ALA A 116 5.81 2.40 -18.49
CA ALA A 116 7.04 1.63 -18.28
C ALA A 116 7.80 1.32 -19.59
N GLY A 117 7.18 1.55 -20.74
CA GLY A 117 7.75 1.23 -22.05
C GLY A 117 7.71 -0.27 -22.40
N ASN A 118 6.84 -1.04 -21.76
CA ASN A 118 6.66 -2.46 -22.05
C ASN A 118 6.01 -2.66 -23.44
N LYS A 119 6.19 -3.83 -24.05
CA LYS A 119 5.59 -4.13 -25.35
C LYS A 119 4.06 -4.21 -25.27
N THR A 120 3.38 -3.57 -26.19
CA THR A 120 1.90 -3.52 -26.22
C THR A 120 1.24 -4.89 -26.08
N LYS A 121 1.76 -5.92 -26.78
CA LYS A 121 1.23 -7.28 -26.73
C LYS A 121 1.29 -7.86 -25.31
N ASP A 122 2.42 -7.66 -24.64
CA ASP A 122 2.64 -8.20 -23.27
C ASP A 122 1.74 -7.48 -22.25
N ILE A 123 1.59 -6.15 -22.40
CA ILE A 123 0.67 -5.33 -21.57
C ILE A 123 -0.77 -5.80 -21.73
N GLN A 124 -1.22 -6.01 -22.98
CA GLN A 124 -2.59 -6.42 -23.25
C GLN A 124 -2.89 -7.81 -22.68
N SER A 125 -1.98 -8.77 -22.85
CA SER A 125 -2.09 -10.11 -22.26
C SER A 125 -2.14 -10.03 -20.75
N ARG A 126 -1.24 -9.27 -20.13
CA ARG A 126 -1.18 -9.12 -18.69
C ARG A 126 -2.41 -8.42 -18.12
N ALA A 127 -2.94 -7.41 -18.81
CA ALA A 127 -4.18 -6.75 -18.42
C ALA A 127 -5.36 -7.74 -18.43
N ASP A 128 -5.47 -8.58 -19.45
CA ASP A 128 -6.53 -9.60 -19.55
C ASP A 128 -6.43 -10.65 -18.44
N GLU A 129 -5.22 -11.11 -18.11
CA GLU A 129 -4.98 -12.01 -16.98
C GLU A 129 -5.41 -11.38 -15.64
N LEU A 130 -5.02 -10.12 -15.41
CA LEU A 130 -5.36 -9.40 -14.17
C LEU A 130 -6.86 -9.12 -14.06
N MET A 131 -7.52 -8.77 -15.17
CA MET A 131 -8.98 -8.59 -15.20
C MET A 131 -9.71 -9.89 -14.85
N SER A 132 -9.23 -11.01 -15.36
CA SER A 132 -9.78 -12.34 -15.03
C SER A 132 -9.55 -12.69 -13.56
N ALA A 133 -8.35 -12.43 -13.03
CA ALA A 133 -8.02 -12.68 -11.63
C ALA A 133 -8.83 -11.82 -10.65
N MET A 134 -9.27 -10.63 -11.08
CA MET A 134 -10.07 -9.68 -10.29
C MET A 134 -11.58 -9.82 -10.54
N ASP A 135 -12.01 -10.75 -11.41
CA ASP A 135 -13.41 -10.94 -11.79
C ASP A 135 -14.08 -9.64 -12.28
N ILE A 136 -13.43 -8.95 -13.24
CA ILE A 136 -13.91 -7.70 -13.85
C ILE A 136 -13.87 -7.72 -15.38
N ASN A 137 -13.86 -8.90 -16.00
CA ASN A 137 -13.83 -9.02 -17.46
C ASN A 137 -15.03 -8.37 -18.15
N ALA A 138 -16.21 -8.45 -17.52
CA ALA A 138 -17.44 -7.85 -18.06
C ALA A 138 -17.41 -6.31 -18.08
N GLN A 139 -16.47 -5.68 -17.38
CA GLN A 139 -16.29 -4.24 -17.29
C GLN A 139 -15.21 -3.69 -18.23
N ARG A 140 -14.58 -4.56 -19.03
CA ARG A 140 -13.43 -4.26 -19.88
C ARG A 140 -13.49 -2.91 -20.58
N ASP A 141 -14.56 -2.67 -21.31
CA ASP A 141 -14.73 -1.51 -22.19
C ASP A 141 -15.60 -0.41 -21.56
N ARG A 142 -15.97 -0.58 -20.27
CA ARG A 142 -16.72 0.43 -19.52
C ARG A 142 -15.81 1.52 -18.98
N LEU A 143 -16.35 2.74 -18.91
CA LEU A 143 -15.72 3.83 -18.16
C LEU A 143 -15.90 3.62 -16.66
N PRO A 144 -15.05 4.21 -15.79
CA PRO A 144 -15.21 4.15 -14.33
C PRO A 144 -16.61 4.54 -13.86
N SER A 145 -17.21 5.59 -14.44
CA SER A 145 -18.57 6.06 -14.13
C SER A 145 -19.68 5.04 -14.39
N GLN A 146 -19.41 3.99 -15.15
CA GLN A 146 -20.33 2.91 -15.50
C GLN A 146 -20.12 1.64 -14.65
N THR A 147 -19.30 1.72 -13.61
CA THR A 147 -18.92 0.58 -12.77
C THR A 147 -19.13 0.89 -11.29
N SER A 148 -19.34 -0.15 -10.46
CA SER A 148 -19.48 0.02 -9.03
C SER A 148 -18.13 0.35 -8.36
N GLY A 149 -18.16 0.96 -7.16
CA GLY A 149 -16.95 1.26 -6.39
C GLY A 149 -16.07 0.03 -6.14
N GLY A 150 -16.66 -1.13 -5.84
CA GLY A 150 -15.90 -2.38 -5.70
C GLY A 150 -15.24 -2.85 -7.00
N GLN A 151 -15.89 -2.68 -8.15
CA GLN A 151 -15.30 -2.98 -9.46
C GLN A 151 -14.16 -2.01 -9.79
N GLN A 152 -14.33 -0.73 -9.50
CA GLN A 152 -13.27 0.27 -9.66
C GLN A 152 -12.06 -0.03 -8.76
N GLN A 153 -12.30 -0.43 -7.51
CA GLN A 153 -11.20 -0.78 -6.59
C GLN A 153 -10.45 -2.02 -7.07
N ARG A 154 -11.15 -3.06 -7.55
CA ARG A 154 -10.50 -4.23 -8.16
C ARG A 154 -9.71 -3.86 -9.41
N ALA A 155 -10.19 -2.92 -10.22
CA ALA A 155 -9.43 -2.37 -11.35
C ALA A 155 -8.18 -1.59 -10.89
N ALA A 156 -8.27 -0.82 -9.80
CA ALA A 156 -7.11 -0.13 -9.22
C ALA A 156 -6.05 -1.11 -8.68
N ILE A 157 -6.46 -2.23 -8.08
CA ILE A 157 -5.55 -3.30 -7.68
C ILE A 157 -4.88 -3.94 -8.91
N ALA A 158 -5.66 -4.26 -9.95
CA ALA A 158 -5.13 -4.80 -11.20
C ALA A 158 -4.12 -3.82 -11.86
N ARG A 159 -4.43 -2.52 -11.86
CA ARG A 159 -3.53 -1.45 -12.32
C ARG A 159 -2.22 -1.43 -11.55
N ALA A 160 -2.28 -1.57 -10.23
CA ALA A 160 -1.08 -1.61 -9.38
C ALA A 160 -0.18 -2.83 -9.69
N LEU A 161 -0.76 -3.92 -10.18
CA LEU A 161 -0.07 -5.18 -10.47
C LEU A 161 0.47 -5.32 -11.91
N ILE A 162 0.15 -4.39 -12.82
CA ILE A 162 0.43 -4.55 -14.26
C ILE A 162 1.93 -4.73 -14.55
N ASN A 163 2.79 -4.03 -13.82
CA ASN A 163 4.23 -4.09 -13.97
C ASN A 163 4.93 -5.12 -13.06
N SER A 164 4.15 -6.02 -12.42
CA SER A 164 4.67 -7.04 -11.48
C SER A 164 5.58 -6.42 -10.41
N PRO A 165 5.07 -5.50 -9.58
CA PRO A 165 5.86 -4.77 -8.60
C PRO A 165 6.45 -5.69 -7.52
N ASP A 166 7.57 -5.29 -6.93
CA ASP A 166 8.18 -6.01 -5.79
C ASP A 166 7.35 -5.82 -4.50
N ILE A 167 6.64 -4.68 -4.37
CA ILE A 167 5.85 -4.33 -3.20
C ILE A 167 4.60 -3.52 -3.60
N ILE A 168 3.51 -3.77 -2.89
CA ILE A 168 2.26 -2.99 -3.01
C ILE A 168 2.12 -2.11 -1.78
N PHE A 169 1.86 -0.82 -2.00
CA PHE A 169 1.40 0.12 -1.00
C PHE A 169 -0.09 0.38 -1.16
N ALA A 170 -0.85 0.28 -0.08
CA ALA A 170 -2.29 0.50 -0.07
C ALA A 170 -2.66 1.52 1.02
N ASP A 171 -3.12 2.69 0.60
CA ASP A 171 -3.55 3.75 1.51
C ASP A 171 -5.07 3.67 1.70
N GLU A 172 -5.50 3.18 2.85
CA GLU A 172 -6.92 2.96 3.22
C GLU A 172 -7.77 2.32 2.09
N PRO A 173 -7.37 1.15 1.55
CA PRO A 173 -7.94 0.61 0.31
C PRO A 173 -9.42 0.24 0.40
N THR A 174 -10.01 0.25 1.60
CA THR A 174 -11.42 -0.07 1.87
C THR A 174 -12.24 1.13 2.34
N GLY A 175 -11.61 2.30 2.55
CA GLY A 175 -12.23 3.45 3.21
C GLY A 175 -13.45 4.05 2.49
N SER A 176 -13.59 3.84 1.18
CA SER A 176 -14.73 4.32 0.38
C SER A 176 -15.75 3.23 0.04
N LEU A 177 -15.58 2.00 0.56
CA LEU A 177 -16.39 0.83 0.21
C LEU A 177 -17.35 0.44 1.33
N ASN A 178 -18.46 -0.21 0.97
CA ASN A 178 -19.28 -0.91 1.96
C ASN A 178 -18.53 -2.15 2.51
N MET A 179 -19.05 -2.73 3.60
CA MET A 179 -18.39 -3.84 4.31
C MET A 179 -18.09 -5.04 3.39
N GLU A 180 -19.05 -5.46 2.56
CA GLU A 180 -18.90 -6.62 1.66
C GLU A 180 -17.78 -6.39 0.64
N HIS A 181 -17.78 -5.25 -0.03
CA HIS A 181 -16.76 -4.91 -1.03
C HIS A 181 -15.40 -4.66 -0.36
N GLY A 182 -15.37 -4.09 0.84
CA GLY A 182 -14.15 -3.94 1.63
C GLY A 182 -13.51 -5.28 1.98
N THR A 183 -14.30 -6.24 2.47
CA THR A 183 -13.82 -7.61 2.76
C THR A 183 -13.26 -8.27 1.52
N ALA A 184 -13.95 -8.19 0.38
CA ALA A 184 -13.46 -8.75 -0.89
C ALA A 184 -12.10 -8.16 -1.32
N VAL A 185 -11.89 -6.84 -1.13
CA VAL A 185 -10.60 -6.18 -1.40
C VAL A 185 -9.50 -6.70 -0.46
N LEU A 186 -9.79 -6.83 0.83
CA LEU A 186 -8.83 -7.39 1.79
C LEU A 186 -8.48 -8.85 1.48
N ASP A 187 -9.45 -9.65 1.04
CA ASP A 187 -9.22 -11.04 0.62
C ASP A 187 -8.29 -11.11 -0.60
N ILE A 188 -8.46 -10.21 -1.57
CA ILE A 188 -7.56 -10.10 -2.72
C ILE A 188 -6.13 -9.79 -2.24
N LEU A 189 -5.94 -8.78 -1.39
CA LEU A 189 -4.61 -8.41 -0.87
C LEU A 189 -3.98 -9.53 -0.06
N THR A 190 -4.76 -10.22 0.80
CA THR A 190 -4.31 -11.38 1.57
C THR A 190 -3.88 -12.52 0.65
N ASN A 191 -4.65 -12.80 -0.40
CA ASN A 191 -4.31 -13.85 -1.37
C ASN A 191 -3.08 -13.52 -2.21
N LEU A 192 -2.86 -12.24 -2.55
CA LEU A 192 -1.63 -11.78 -3.19
C LEU A 192 -0.43 -11.98 -2.27
N ASN A 193 -0.56 -11.61 -1.00
CA ASN A 193 0.49 -11.82 0.00
C ASN A 193 0.82 -13.30 0.21
N ARG A 194 -0.19 -14.18 0.32
CA ARG A 194 0.02 -15.65 0.41
C ARG A 194 0.78 -16.23 -0.79
N LYS A 195 0.75 -15.54 -1.95
CA LYS A 195 1.54 -15.88 -3.14
C LYS A 195 2.95 -15.24 -3.14
N GLY A 196 3.35 -14.61 -2.04
CA GLY A 196 4.68 -14.02 -1.87
C GLY A 196 4.77 -12.53 -2.19
N GLN A 197 3.65 -11.85 -2.49
CA GLN A 197 3.66 -10.40 -2.72
C GLN A 197 3.84 -9.65 -1.39
N SER A 198 4.83 -8.76 -1.31
CA SER A 198 4.96 -7.85 -0.18
C SER A 198 3.85 -6.80 -0.23
N VAL A 199 3.17 -6.57 0.91
CA VAL A 199 2.08 -5.60 1.03
C VAL A 199 2.31 -4.71 2.23
N VAL A 200 2.22 -3.39 2.04
CA VAL A 200 2.16 -2.40 3.13
C VAL A 200 0.82 -1.67 3.03
N MET A 201 -0.01 -1.81 4.03
CA MET A 201 -1.34 -1.20 4.07
C MET A 201 -1.45 -0.21 5.22
N VAL A 202 -1.96 0.98 4.95
CA VAL A 202 -2.43 1.92 5.97
C VAL A 202 -3.92 1.70 6.19
N THR A 203 -4.33 1.60 7.45
CA THR A 203 -5.73 1.58 7.83
C THR A 203 -5.94 2.08 9.25
N HIS A 204 -7.15 2.54 9.56
CA HIS A 204 -7.63 2.80 10.92
C HIS A 204 -8.64 1.72 11.39
N ASP A 205 -8.99 0.77 10.52
CA ASP A 205 -9.91 -0.33 10.82
C ASP A 205 -9.15 -1.50 11.44
N ILE A 206 -9.50 -1.86 12.67
CA ILE A 206 -8.90 -2.98 13.42
C ILE A 206 -9.14 -4.32 12.70
N LYS A 207 -10.33 -4.52 12.12
CA LYS A 207 -10.65 -5.77 11.40
C LYS A 207 -9.77 -5.95 10.16
N ALA A 208 -9.55 -4.87 9.42
CA ALA A 208 -8.61 -4.88 8.30
C ALA A 208 -7.19 -5.16 8.78
N ALA A 209 -6.78 -4.59 9.92
CA ALA A 209 -5.46 -4.77 10.50
C ALA A 209 -5.20 -6.19 11.01
N CYS A 210 -6.22 -6.97 11.35
CA CYS A 210 -6.07 -8.39 11.72
C CYS A 210 -5.47 -9.26 10.61
N ARG A 211 -5.45 -8.78 9.36
CA ARG A 211 -4.80 -9.47 8.22
C ARG A 211 -3.28 -9.40 8.25
N ALA A 212 -2.70 -8.57 9.10
CA ALA A 212 -1.26 -8.34 9.17
C ALA A 212 -0.49 -9.57 9.64
N ASP A 213 0.69 -9.79 9.06
CA ASP A 213 1.77 -10.56 9.68
C ASP A 213 2.53 -9.69 10.69
N ARG A 214 2.55 -8.36 10.41
CA ARG A 214 3.18 -7.37 11.27
C ARG A 214 2.39 -6.07 11.28
N LEU A 215 2.11 -5.54 12.47
CA LEU A 215 1.42 -4.28 12.67
C LEU A 215 2.37 -3.26 13.30
N ILE A 216 2.41 -2.07 12.71
CA ILE A 216 3.19 -0.92 13.18
C ILE A 216 2.19 0.16 13.61
N TYR A 217 2.19 0.51 14.88
CA TYR A 217 1.34 1.58 15.41
C TYR A 217 2.10 2.90 15.42
N ILE A 218 1.55 3.91 14.77
CA ILE A 218 2.11 5.27 14.70
C ILE A 218 1.34 6.19 15.63
N LEU A 219 2.07 6.84 16.52
CA LEU A 219 1.58 7.82 17.47
C LEU A 219 2.43 9.10 17.36
N ASP A 220 1.80 10.23 17.03
CA ASP A 220 2.45 11.55 16.96
C ASP A 220 3.75 11.57 16.12
N GLY A 221 3.71 10.89 14.97
CA GLY A 221 4.83 10.80 14.03
C GLY A 221 5.97 9.87 14.45
N LYS A 222 5.77 9.05 15.48
CA LYS A 222 6.74 8.05 15.97
C LYS A 222 6.14 6.65 15.98
N ILE A 223 6.98 5.63 16.04
CA ILE A 223 6.54 4.27 16.30
C ILE A 223 6.13 4.17 17.78
N GLY A 224 4.84 3.94 18.02
CA GLY A 224 4.27 3.72 19.35
C GLY A 224 4.30 2.26 19.79
N GLY A 225 4.40 1.33 18.84
CA GLY A 225 4.49 -0.10 19.11
C GLY A 225 4.50 -0.93 17.82
N ILE A 226 4.98 -2.16 17.94
CA ILE A 226 5.00 -3.14 16.85
C ILE A 226 4.44 -4.45 17.39
N LEU A 227 3.54 -5.07 16.65
CA LEU A 227 3.06 -6.44 16.89
C LEU A 227 3.48 -7.33 15.73
N GLU A 228 3.91 -8.54 16.04
CA GLU A 228 4.14 -9.59 15.06
C GLU A 228 3.12 -10.70 15.28
N PHE A 229 2.53 -11.19 14.19
CA PHE A 229 1.55 -12.25 14.20
C PHE A 229 2.04 -13.41 13.34
N ASP A 230 1.51 -14.59 13.59
CA ASP A 230 1.63 -15.71 12.68
C ASP A 230 0.84 -15.44 11.39
N THR A 231 0.96 -16.32 10.40
CA THR A 231 0.17 -16.24 9.15
C THR A 231 -1.31 -16.08 9.48
N TYR A 232 -1.98 -15.16 8.76
CA TYR A 232 -3.38 -14.85 8.99
C TYR A 232 -4.29 -16.08 8.89
N ASP A 233 -5.06 -16.31 9.97
CA ASP A 233 -6.13 -17.30 10.07
C ASP A 233 -7.41 -16.63 10.57
N GLU A 234 -8.53 -16.89 9.88
CA GLU A 234 -9.84 -16.32 10.24
C GLU A 234 -10.32 -16.73 11.63
N HIS A 235 -9.90 -17.89 12.13
CA HIS A 235 -10.25 -18.36 13.47
C HIS A 235 -9.60 -17.55 14.59
N GLN A 236 -8.54 -16.79 14.29
CA GLN A 236 -7.79 -15.96 15.25
C GLN A 236 -8.20 -14.49 15.24
N ILE A 237 -9.20 -14.10 14.47
CA ILE A 237 -9.60 -12.68 14.31
C ILE A 237 -9.91 -12.04 15.66
N GLN A 238 -10.70 -12.69 16.52
CA GLN A 238 -11.13 -12.12 17.81
C GLN A 238 -9.94 -11.87 18.75
N ASP A 239 -8.99 -12.81 18.80
CA ASP A 239 -7.78 -12.67 19.61
C ASP A 239 -6.89 -11.53 19.08
N ARG A 240 -6.73 -11.44 17.76
CA ARG A 240 -5.97 -10.36 17.11
C ARG A 240 -6.63 -9.00 17.32
N GLU A 241 -7.96 -8.90 17.21
CA GLU A 241 -8.71 -7.68 17.50
C GLU A 241 -8.45 -7.20 18.94
N ALA A 242 -8.48 -8.11 19.93
CA ALA A 242 -8.23 -7.76 21.32
C ALA A 242 -6.79 -7.25 21.53
N ILE A 243 -5.79 -7.91 20.96
CA ILE A 243 -4.38 -7.51 21.04
C ILE A 243 -4.17 -6.14 20.39
N ILE A 244 -4.70 -5.93 19.19
CA ILE A 244 -4.58 -4.67 18.46
C ILE A 244 -5.30 -3.55 19.23
N PHE A 245 -6.50 -3.82 19.74
CA PHE A 245 -7.28 -2.87 20.53
C PHE A 245 -6.52 -2.43 21.79
N ALA A 246 -5.90 -3.37 22.50
CA ALA A 246 -5.07 -3.08 23.68
C ALA A 246 -3.91 -2.14 23.33
N LEU A 247 -3.17 -2.41 22.23
CA LEU A 247 -2.09 -1.53 21.76
C LEU A 247 -2.59 -0.11 21.42
N VAL A 248 -3.69 0.00 20.66
CA VAL A 248 -4.23 1.29 20.18
C VAL A 248 -4.78 2.13 21.32
N THR A 249 -5.39 1.50 22.35
CA THR A 249 -6.02 2.21 23.47
C THR A 249 -5.09 2.42 24.66
N GLY A 250 -3.91 1.79 24.67
CA GLY A 250 -2.99 1.80 25.82
C GLY A 250 -3.58 1.13 27.07
N LYS A 251 -4.55 0.22 26.90
CA LYS A 251 -5.15 -0.57 27.99
C LYS A 251 -4.56 -1.97 27.97
N GLU A 252 -4.07 -2.40 29.13
CA GLU A 252 -3.70 -3.80 29.38
C GLU A 252 -4.96 -4.69 29.47
#